data_0f210f3819855063b769dbc322100d89
#
_entry.id   0f210f3819855063b769dbc322100d89
#
_cell.length_a   1.000
_cell.length_b   1.000
_cell.length_c   1.000
_cell.angle_alpha   90.00
_cell.angle_beta   90.00
_cell.angle_gamma   90.00
#
_symmetry.space_group_name_H-M   'P 1'
#
loop_
_entity.id
_entity.type
_entity.pdbx_description
1 polymer ?
#
loop_
_entity_poly.entity_id
_entity_poly.type
_entity_poly.pdbx_seq_one_letter_code
_entity_poly.pdbx_strand_id
1 'polypeptide(L)'
;IFTRCGLVFRAVEADTGAMGGSVSHEFCALSDVGESEIAYCEQCDMAATTERAAFVDDEPSQEAELPLEKVLTPGKKTIEEVADFLKVDRSKTIKALLFKVYGKNEGEFEYAAAFIRGDRELNMTKLINALGVPEHAVEFADEDAMGAVTGAVGGFTGPMGLHDCKIIVDSELTGQKNLVAGACEADYHFKNVNYGRDYKGEIVTDLKLIKAGDRCPVCGAPVKLARG
;
A
#
# COMPACT_ATOMS: atom_id res chain seq x y z
N ILE A 1 -26.90 -15.00 19.60
CA ILE A 1 -27.21 -13.89 20.53
C ILE A 1 -27.70 -12.69 19.72
N PHE A 2 -26.91 -12.10 18.85
CA PHE A 2 -27.23 -10.88 18.12
C PHE A 2 -28.54 -10.95 17.31
N THR A 3 -28.80 -12.08 16.64
CA THR A 3 -30.05 -12.32 15.92
C THR A 3 -31.28 -12.27 16.84
N ARG A 4 -31.15 -12.78 18.08
CA ARG A 4 -32.25 -12.74 19.08
C ARG A 4 -32.47 -11.32 19.60
N CYS A 5 -31.45 -10.46 19.55
CA CYS A 5 -31.55 -9.04 19.92
C CYS A 5 -32.07 -8.16 18.77
N GLY A 6 -32.37 -8.74 17.61
CA GLY A 6 -32.83 -7.98 16.44
C GLY A 6 -31.74 -7.13 15.79
N LEU A 7 -30.47 -7.39 16.07
CA LEU A 7 -29.35 -6.63 15.50
C LEU A 7 -29.00 -7.14 14.09
N VAL A 8 -28.72 -6.22 13.19
CA VAL A 8 -28.07 -6.50 11.92
C VAL A 8 -26.56 -6.56 12.20
N PHE A 9 -25.95 -7.71 12.01
CA PHE A 9 -24.53 -7.90 12.28
C PHE A 9 -23.85 -8.73 11.19
N ARG A 10 -22.52 -8.68 11.15
CA ARG A 10 -21.68 -9.53 10.32
C ARG A 10 -20.57 -10.16 11.16
N ALA A 11 -20.19 -11.39 10.80
CA ALA A 11 -18.93 -11.95 11.24
C ALA A 11 -17.83 -11.36 10.34
N VAL A 12 -16.89 -10.66 10.92
CA VAL A 12 -15.88 -9.86 10.26
C VAL A 12 -14.51 -10.45 10.55
N GLU A 13 -13.71 -10.73 9.53
CA GLU A 13 -12.31 -11.08 9.74
C GLU A 13 -11.54 -9.83 10.22
N ALA A 14 -10.79 -10.00 11.30
CA ALA A 14 -10.00 -8.94 11.92
C ALA A 14 -8.53 -9.33 12.03
N ASP A 15 -7.68 -8.33 12.18
CA ASP A 15 -6.28 -8.56 12.53
C ASP A 15 -6.17 -9.09 13.95
N THR A 16 -5.18 -9.95 14.20
CA THR A 16 -4.98 -10.57 15.52
C THR A 16 -4.18 -9.69 16.48
N GLY A 17 -3.59 -8.62 15.97
CA GLY A 17 -2.77 -7.68 16.73
C GLY A 17 -1.63 -8.37 17.49
N ALA A 18 -1.28 -7.81 18.64
CA ALA A 18 -0.18 -8.30 19.48
C ALA A 18 -0.40 -9.68 20.11
N MET A 19 -1.63 -10.19 20.11
CA MET A 19 -1.95 -11.52 20.70
C MET A 19 -1.51 -12.69 19.82
N GLY A 20 -1.20 -12.41 18.55
CA GLY A 20 -0.76 -13.44 17.58
C GLY A 20 -1.89 -14.37 17.16
N GLY A 21 -1.63 -15.15 16.11
CA GLY A 21 -2.61 -16.02 15.48
C GLY A 21 -2.75 -15.69 14.00
N SER A 22 -3.40 -16.54 13.22
CA SER A 22 -3.55 -16.35 11.78
C SER A 22 -4.88 -15.70 11.39
N VAL A 23 -5.89 -15.83 12.22
CA VAL A 23 -7.26 -15.33 11.94
C VAL A 23 -7.95 -14.98 13.25
N SER A 24 -8.58 -13.82 13.29
CA SER A 24 -9.53 -13.40 14.30
C SER A 24 -10.87 -13.09 13.65
N HIS A 25 -11.98 -13.29 14.37
CA HIS A 25 -13.31 -12.88 13.92
C HIS A 25 -13.98 -12.03 14.98
N GLU A 26 -14.57 -10.95 14.54
CA GLU A 26 -15.39 -10.06 15.35
C GLU A 26 -16.83 -10.09 14.84
N PHE A 27 -17.78 -9.96 15.75
CA PHE A 27 -19.20 -9.85 15.38
C PHE A 27 -19.59 -8.39 15.49
N CYS A 28 -19.53 -7.67 14.36
CA CYS A 28 -19.81 -6.24 14.28
C CYS A 28 -21.30 -6.01 13.99
N ALA A 29 -21.97 -5.27 14.86
CA ALA A 29 -23.31 -4.76 14.58
C ALA A 29 -23.17 -3.50 13.71
N LEU A 30 -23.78 -3.51 12.52
CA LEU A 30 -23.72 -2.37 11.61
C LEU A 30 -24.42 -1.17 12.21
N SER A 31 -23.71 -0.06 12.33
CA SER A 31 -24.21 1.19 12.92
C SER A 31 -23.43 2.39 12.39
N ASP A 32 -24.11 3.49 12.08
CA ASP A 32 -23.47 4.74 11.61
C ASP A 32 -22.56 5.38 12.67
N VAL A 33 -22.70 4.95 13.94
CA VAL A 33 -21.87 5.41 15.07
C VAL A 33 -20.81 4.39 15.48
N GLY A 34 -20.61 3.31 14.70
CA GLY A 34 -19.59 2.30 14.96
C GLY A 34 -18.17 2.90 14.89
N GLU A 35 -17.25 2.34 15.67
CA GLU A 35 -15.87 2.81 15.73
C GLU A 35 -15.00 2.15 14.66
N SER A 36 -15.31 0.89 14.29
CA SER A 36 -14.55 0.14 13.30
C SER A 36 -15.11 0.34 11.88
N GLU A 37 -14.23 0.51 10.91
CA GLU A 37 -14.62 0.49 9.50
C GLU A 37 -14.45 -0.92 8.94
N ILE A 38 -15.51 -1.44 8.33
CA ILE A 38 -15.54 -2.78 7.76
C ILE A 38 -15.84 -2.75 6.27
N ALA A 39 -15.14 -3.59 5.53
CA ALA A 39 -15.41 -3.87 4.14
C ALA A 39 -16.25 -5.14 4.03
N TYR A 40 -17.32 -5.12 3.25
CA TYR A 40 -18.20 -6.28 3.06
C TYR A 40 -18.73 -6.38 1.64
N CYS A 41 -19.07 -7.59 1.25
CA CYS A 41 -19.72 -7.88 -0.02
C CYS A 41 -21.22 -8.10 0.18
N GLU A 42 -22.05 -7.61 -0.75
CA GLU A 42 -23.50 -7.89 -0.74
C GLU A 42 -23.86 -9.15 -1.52
N GLN A 43 -22.93 -9.69 -2.32
CA GLN A 43 -23.17 -10.87 -3.15
C GLN A 43 -22.68 -12.19 -2.51
N CYS A 44 -21.84 -12.09 -1.47
CA CYS A 44 -21.36 -13.24 -0.70
C CYS A 44 -21.14 -12.82 0.77
N ASP A 45 -20.71 -13.79 1.60
CA ASP A 45 -20.52 -13.59 3.05
C ASP A 45 -19.20 -12.91 3.42
N MET A 46 -18.39 -12.43 2.45
CA MET A 46 -17.12 -11.76 2.73
C MET A 46 -17.36 -10.49 3.56
N ALA A 47 -16.72 -10.43 4.71
CA ALA A 47 -16.61 -9.24 5.54
C ALA A 47 -15.27 -9.26 6.30
N ALA A 48 -14.57 -8.13 6.34
CA ALA A 48 -13.33 -7.96 7.07
C ALA A 48 -13.19 -6.51 7.55
N THR A 49 -12.42 -6.27 8.60
CA THR A 49 -12.00 -4.90 8.93
C THR A 49 -11.18 -4.34 7.77
N THR A 50 -11.21 -3.03 7.56
CA THR A 50 -10.44 -2.40 6.46
C THR A 50 -8.93 -2.66 6.59
N GLU A 51 -8.44 -2.85 7.82
CA GLU A 51 -7.05 -3.21 8.12
C GLU A 51 -6.66 -4.60 7.61
N ARG A 52 -7.62 -5.55 7.64
CA ARG A 52 -7.40 -6.95 7.24
C ARG A 52 -7.86 -7.24 5.80
N ALA A 53 -8.84 -6.51 5.31
CA ALA A 53 -9.51 -6.80 4.05
C ALA A 53 -8.53 -6.91 2.87
N ALA A 54 -8.57 -8.05 2.18
CA ALA A 54 -7.94 -8.21 0.87
C ALA A 54 -8.96 -7.89 -0.23
N PHE A 55 -8.48 -7.61 -1.44
CA PHE A 55 -9.30 -7.46 -2.64
C PHE A 55 -8.50 -7.89 -3.87
N VAL A 56 -9.20 -8.07 -4.98
CA VAL A 56 -8.56 -8.52 -6.23
C VAL A 56 -7.80 -7.36 -6.86
N ASP A 57 -6.52 -7.57 -7.14
CA ASP A 57 -5.71 -6.63 -7.92
C ASP A 57 -6.34 -6.36 -9.29
N ASP A 58 -6.03 -5.22 -9.86
CA ASP A 58 -6.42 -4.94 -11.24
C ASP A 58 -5.72 -5.92 -12.19
N GLU A 59 -6.35 -6.18 -13.33
CA GLU A 59 -5.78 -7.10 -14.32
C GLU A 59 -4.38 -6.64 -14.74
N PRO A 60 -3.43 -7.58 -14.90
CA PRO A 60 -2.10 -7.25 -15.37
C PRO A 60 -2.13 -6.54 -16.72
N SER A 61 -1.30 -5.51 -16.86
CA SER A 61 -1.20 -4.75 -18.09
C SER A 61 -0.72 -5.62 -19.25
N GLN A 62 -1.44 -5.56 -20.36
CA GLN A 62 -1.07 -6.25 -21.62
C GLN A 62 -0.18 -5.37 -22.52
N GLU A 63 0.20 -4.18 -22.07
CA GLU A 63 1.08 -3.28 -22.82
C GLU A 63 2.45 -3.90 -23.04
N ALA A 64 3.08 -3.60 -24.18
CA ALA A 64 4.49 -3.91 -24.37
C ALA A 64 5.35 -3.01 -23.49
N GLU A 65 6.43 -3.54 -22.95
CA GLU A 65 7.38 -2.75 -22.19
C GLU A 65 8.09 -1.75 -23.10
N LEU A 66 8.00 -0.48 -22.73
CA LEU A 66 8.69 0.61 -23.40
C LEU A 66 10.08 0.83 -22.77
N PRO A 67 11.04 1.41 -23.51
CA PRO A 67 12.34 1.77 -22.94
C PRO A 67 12.20 2.72 -21.76
N LEU A 68 13.02 2.53 -20.73
CA LEU A 68 13.11 3.42 -19.58
C LEU A 68 13.53 4.82 -20.05
N GLU A 69 12.84 5.83 -19.59
CA GLU A 69 13.08 7.24 -19.96
C GLU A 69 13.16 8.09 -18.69
N LYS A 70 14.25 8.85 -18.52
CA LYS A 70 14.38 9.85 -17.47
C LYS A 70 13.88 11.18 -17.97
N VAL A 71 12.95 11.81 -17.26
CA VAL A 71 12.28 13.06 -17.66
C VAL A 71 12.42 14.12 -16.59
N LEU A 72 12.61 15.37 -17.03
CA LEU A 72 12.64 16.54 -16.15
C LEU A 72 11.21 16.93 -15.75
N THR A 73 10.97 17.03 -14.45
CA THR A 73 9.66 17.35 -13.83
C THR A 73 9.84 18.42 -12.75
N PRO A 74 10.19 19.66 -13.11
CA PRO A 74 10.65 20.66 -12.17
C PRO A 74 9.59 21.01 -11.13
N GLY A 75 9.92 20.83 -9.86
CA GLY A 75 9.06 21.12 -8.71
C GLY A 75 7.83 20.21 -8.57
N LYS A 76 7.72 19.12 -9.34
CA LYS A 76 6.58 18.20 -9.28
C LYS A 76 6.86 17.08 -8.29
N LYS A 77 6.30 17.17 -7.10
CA LYS A 77 6.58 16.28 -5.96
C LYS A 77 5.44 15.34 -5.61
N THR A 78 4.20 15.77 -5.82
CA THR A 78 3.02 14.95 -5.50
C THR A 78 2.61 14.10 -6.68
N ILE A 79 1.93 12.98 -6.41
CA ILE A 79 1.38 12.09 -7.43
C ILE A 79 0.50 12.85 -8.42
N GLU A 80 -0.35 13.77 -7.91
CA GLU A 80 -1.23 14.60 -8.71
C GLU A 80 -0.45 15.51 -9.66
N GLU A 81 0.53 16.23 -9.14
CA GLU A 81 1.34 17.16 -9.95
C GLU A 81 2.15 16.43 -11.03
N VAL A 82 2.69 15.26 -10.70
CA VAL A 82 3.46 14.44 -11.65
C VAL A 82 2.53 13.86 -12.73
N ALA A 83 1.39 13.30 -12.33
CA ALA A 83 0.41 12.73 -13.25
C ALA A 83 -0.12 13.79 -14.23
N ASP A 84 -0.51 14.96 -13.72
CA ASP A 84 -1.00 16.07 -14.52
C ASP A 84 0.08 16.61 -15.49
N PHE A 85 1.31 16.76 -15.01
CA PHE A 85 2.43 17.27 -15.82
C PHE A 85 2.80 16.31 -16.95
N LEU A 86 2.86 15.02 -16.67
CA LEU A 86 3.21 13.98 -17.65
C LEU A 86 1.99 13.48 -18.45
N LYS A 87 0.77 13.96 -18.13
CA LYS A 87 -0.50 13.58 -18.76
C LYS A 87 -0.74 12.08 -18.72
N VAL A 88 -0.54 11.50 -17.56
CA VAL A 88 -0.83 10.09 -17.27
C VAL A 88 -1.88 9.99 -16.17
N ASP A 89 -2.58 8.86 -16.10
CA ASP A 89 -3.47 8.58 -14.97
C ASP A 89 -2.64 8.32 -13.70
N ARG A 90 -3.19 8.64 -12.51
CA ARG A 90 -2.54 8.38 -11.22
C ARG A 90 -2.23 6.90 -11.01
N SER A 91 -3.04 6.00 -11.57
CA SER A 91 -2.80 4.55 -11.56
C SER A 91 -1.54 4.13 -12.32
N LYS A 92 -1.01 5.01 -13.17
CA LYS A 92 0.27 4.82 -13.89
C LYS A 92 1.48 5.38 -13.13
N THR A 93 1.31 5.76 -11.87
CA THR A 93 2.40 6.27 -11.03
C THR A 93 2.70 5.34 -9.86
N ILE A 94 3.92 5.39 -9.36
CA ILE A 94 4.37 4.70 -8.15
C ILE A 94 4.57 5.72 -7.04
N LYS A 95 3.90 5.51 -5.91
CA LYS A 95 4.06 6.29 -4.68
C LYS A 95 5.06 5.61 -3.77
N ALA A 96 6.06 6.36 -3.30
CA ALA A 96 7.02 5.94 -2.30
C ALA A 96 6.59 6.43 -0.91
N LEU A 97 6.68 5.56 0.08
CA LEU A 97 6.42 5.85 1.49
C LEU A 97 7.61 5.34 2.29
N LEU A 98 8.23 6.21 3.06
CA LEU A 98 9.51 5.96 3.72
C LEU A 98 9.31 5.75 5.22
N PHE A 99 9.98 4.74 5.76
CA PHE A 99 9.83 4.32 7.15
C PHE A 99 11.17 4.10 7.82
N LYS A 100 11.17 4.33 9.13
CA LYS A 100 12.20 3.89 10.05
C LYS A 100 11.64 2.73 10.87
N VAL A 101 12.36 1.63 10.89
CA VAL A 101 11.96 0.39 11.55
C VAL A 101 12.94 0.08 12.66
N TYR A 102 12.49 0.16 13.91
CA TYR A 102 13.33 -0.06 15.07
C TYR A 102 13.56 -1.54 15.33
N GLY A 103 14.81 -1.89 15.62
CA GLY A 103 15.22 -3.22 16.03
C GLY A 103 14.83 -3.55 17.48
N LYS A 104 15.24 -4.74 17.92
CA LYS A 104 14.97 -5.19 19.31
C LYS A 104 15.88 -4.53 20.35
N ASN A 105 17.05 -4.05 19.94
CA ASN A 105 18.00 -3.42 20.82
C ASN A 105 17.87 -1.89 20.71
N GLU A 106 18.13 -1.20 21.82
CA GLU A 106 18.08 0.25 21.87
C GLU A 106 19.09 0.86 20.88
N GLY A 107 18.61 1.77 20.05
CA GLY A 107 19.41 2.47 19.04
C GLY A 107 19.56 1.73 17.70
N GLU A 108 19.15 0.46 17.59
CA GLU A 108 19.12 -0.25 16.32
C GLU A 108 17.88 0.14 15.50
N PHE A 109 18.09 0.46 14.24
CA PHE A 109 17.01 0.66 13.27
C PHE A 109 17.51 0.38 11.85
N GLU A 110 16.56 0.10 10.97
CA GLU A 110 16.78 0.03 9.52
C GLU A 110 15.79 0.96 8.82
N TYR A 111 16.12 1.38 7.62
CA TYR A 111 15.17 2.09 6.76
C TYR A 111 14.40 1.11 5.88
N ALA A 112 13.15 1.45 5.58
CA ALA A 112 12.30 0.72 4.67
C ALA A 112 11.55 1.68 3.75
N ALA A 113 11.40 1.29 2.49
CA ALA A 113 10.63 2.03 1.50
C ALA A 113 9.51 1.14 0.97
N ALA A 114 8.27 1.54 1.17
CA ALA A 114 7.10 0.88 0.62
C ALA A 114 6.64 1.57 -0.66
N PHE A 115 6.43 0.79 -1.71
CA PHE A 115 5.99 1.26 -3.01
C PHE A 115 4.61 0.71 -3.32
N ILE A 116 3.67 1.60 -3.58
CA ILE A 116 2.30 1.29 -3.95
C ILE A 116 1.90 2.07 -5.21
N ARG A 117 0.82 1.69 -5.86
CA ARG A 117 0.27 2.44 -6.99
C ARG A 117 -0.22 3.82 -6.52
N GLY A 118 0.00 4.86 -7.31
CA GLY A 118 -0.20 6.25 -6.89
C GLY A 118 -1.64 6.63 -6.55
N ASP A 119 -2.63 5.92 -7.06
CA ASP A 119 -4.07 6.10 -6.75
C ASP A 119 -4.53 5.27 -5.53
N ARG A 120 -3.62 4.51 -4.90
CA ARG A 120 -3.89 3.69 -3.72
C ARG A 120 -3.42 4.36 -2.43
N GLU A 121 -3.94 3.88 -1.32
CA GLU A 121 -3.48 4.23 0.03
C GLU A 121 -2.82 3.03 0.69
N LEU A 122 -1.80 3.32 1.50
CA LEU A 122 -1.10 2.30 2.25
C LEU A 122 -1.93 1.85 3.45
N ASN A 123 -1.98 0.55 3.65
CA ASN A 123 -2.47 -0.07 4.87
C ASN A 123 -1.30 -0.34 5.83
N MET A 124 -1.20 0.43 6.91
CA MET A 124 -0.12 0.31 7.88
C MET A 124 -0.08 -1.05 8.56
N THR A 125 -1.23 -1.63 8.87
CA THR A 125 -1.32 -2.97 9.50
C THR A 125 -0.72 -4.04 8.58
N LYS A 126 -1.03 -4.00 7.28
CA LYS A 126 -0.44 -4.91 6.29
C LYS A 126 1.08 -4.72 6.17
N LEU A 127 1.56 -3.48 6.18
CA LEU A 127 2.99 -3.19 6.14
C LEU A 127 3.71 -3.73 7.38
N ILE A 128 3.18 -3.48 8.57
CA ILE A 128 3.72 -3.94 9.86
C ILE A 128 3.78 -5.47 9.89
N ASN A 129 2.71 -6.13 9.46
CA ASN A 129 2.64 -7.58 9.36
C ASN A 129 3.67 -8.13 8.35
N ALA A 130 3.85 -7.46 7.21
CA ALA A 130 4.84 -7.84 6.20
C ALA A 130 6.28 -7.71 6.71
N LEU A 131 6.56 -6.69 7.52
CA LEU A 131 7.84 -6.48 8.17
C LEU A 131 8.08 -7.46 9.33
N GLY A 132 7.03 -8.03 9.91
CA GLY A 132 7.12 -8.95 11.04
C GLY A 132 7.58 -8.28 12.34
N VAL A 133 7.24 -7.02 12.53
CA VAL A 133 7.63 -6.20 13.70
C VAL A 133 6.38 -5.70 14.43
N PRO A 134 6.48 -5.30 15.71
CA PRO A 134 5.36 -4.68 16.40
C PRO A 134 5.06 -3.28 15.86
N GLU A 135 3.81 -2.82 15.97
CA GLU A 135 3.34 -1.53 15.45
C GLU A 135 4.21 -0.34 15.90
N HIS A 136 4.55 -0.29 17.18
CA HIS A 136 5.37 0.80 17.75
C HIS A 136 6.82 0.83 17.23
N ALA A 137 7.26 -0.20 16.49
CA ALA A 137 8.59 -0.26 15.89
C ALA A 137 8.65 0.39 14.51
N VAL A 138 7.54 0.87 13.95
CA VAL A 138 7.48 1.48 12.62
C VAL A 138 6.98 2.91 12.72
N GLU A 139 7.77 3.84 12.22
CA GLU A 139 7.39 5.25 12.10
C GLU A 139 7.73 5.79 10.70
N PHE A 140 7.06 6.86 10.28
CA PHE A 140 7.46 7.55 9.05
C PHE A 140 8.87 8.10 9.21
N ALA A 141 9.71 7.88 8.21
CA ALA A 141 11.06 8.40 8.21
C ALA A 141 11.08 9.90 7.90
N ASP A 142 12.01 10.61 8.55
CA ASP A 142 12.42 11.93 8.11
C ASP A 142 13.16 11.78 6.75
N GLU A 143 12.64 12.43 5.71
CA GLU A 143 13.15 12.29 4.34
C GLU A 143 14.60 12.73 4.21
N ASP A 144 15.00 13.80 4.91
CA ASP A 144 16.37 14.33 4.85
C ASP A 144 17.35 13.39 5.54
N ALA A 145 16.98 12.86 6.73
CA ALA A 145 17.80 11.91 7.46
C ALA A 145 17.93 10.57 6.70
N MET A 146 16.83 10.08 6.13
CA MET A 146 16.85 8.89 5.30
C MET A 146 17.62 9.12 4.00
N GLY A 147 17.48 10.28 3.38
CA GLY A 147 18.15 10.63 2.13
C GLY A 147 19.67 10.57 2.22
N ALA A 148 20.23 11.00 3.34
CA ALA A 148 21.67 10.96 3.58
C ALA A 148 22.24 9.52 3.61
N VAL A 149 21.42 8.52 3.97
CA VAL A 149 21.82 7.11 4.08
C VAL A 149 21.42 6.33 2.82
N THR A 150 20.22 6.57 2.29
CA THR A 150 19.60 5.70 1.28
C THR A 150 19.57 6.28 -0.12
N GLY A 151 19.92 7.56 -0.29
CA GLY A 151 19.77 8.26 -1.56
C GLY A 151 18.34 8.68 -1.89
N ALA A 152 17.40 8.59 -0.94
CA ALA A 152 16.04 9.09 -1.11
C ALA A 152 16.04 10.62 -1.30
N VAL A 153 15.14 11.13 -2.13
CA VAL A 153 14.97 12.58 -2.36
C VAL A 153 13.49 12.91 -2.26
N GLY A 154 13.14 13.74 -1.28
CA GLY A 154 11.76 14.09 -0.94
C GLY A 154 10.91 14.53 -2.14
N GLY A 155 9.82 13.82 -2.39
CA GLY A 155 8.94 14.00 -3.54
C GLY A 155 9.48 13.45 -4.87
N PHE A 156 10.72 12.92 -4.90
CA PHE A 156 11.34 12.34 -6.10
C PHE A 156 11.88 10.92 -5.85
N THR A 157 11.52 10.31 -4.74
CA THR A 157 11.95 8.96 -4.38
C THR A 157 11.23 7.92 -5.24
N GLY A 158 11.99 6.98 -5.77
CA GLY A 158 11.50 5.83 -6.53
C GLY A 158 12.22 4.54 -6.15
N PRO A 159 11.79 3.38 -6.68
CA PRO A 159 12.36 2.09 -6.30
C PRO A 159 13.76 1.84 -6.88
N MET A 160 14.22 2.70 -7.79
CA MET A 160 15.55 2.64 -8.38
C MET A 160 16.45 3.71 -7.75
N GLY A 161 17.70 3.32 -7.44
CA GLY A 161 18.69 4.24 -6.88
C GLY A 161 18.70 4.32 -5.36
N LEU A 162 17.80 3.62 -4.66
CA LEU A 162 17.87 3.44 -3.21
C LEU A 162 18.90 2.39 -2.84
N HIS A 163 19.57 2.62 -1.72
CA HIS A 163 20.49 1.67 -1.08
C HIS A 163 20.30 1.71 0.44
N ASP A 164 20.84 0.72 1.16
CA ASP A 164 20.77 0.64 2.61
C ASP A 164 19.35 0.80 3.19
N CYS A 165 18.35 0.37 2.44
CA CYS A 165 16.96 0.30 2.91
C CYS A 165 16.25 -0.92 2.32
N LYS A 166 15.30 -1.46 3.07
CA LYS A 166 14.47 -2.58 2.65
C LYS A 166 13.41 -2.12 1.64
N ILE A 167 13.35 -2.75 0.48
CA ILE A 167 12.40 -2.44 -0.59
C ILE A 167 11.17 -3.35 -0.46
N ILE A 168 10.01 -2.74 -0.21
CA ILE A 168 8.73 -3.44 -0.07
C ILE A 168 7.83 -2.97 -1.20
N VAL A 169 7.29 -3.91 -1.97
CA VAL A 169 6.51 -3.59 -3.17
C VAL A 169 5.11 -4.19 -3.04
N ASP A 170 4.10 -3.38 -3.30
CA ASP A 170 2.73 -3.87 -3.42
C ASP A 170 2.60 -4.84 -4.59
N SER A 171 1.89 -5.96 -4.35
CA SER A 171 1.70 -7.03 -5.34
C SER A 171 1.13 -6.53 -6.66
N GLU A 172 0.22 -5.56 -6.64
CA GLU A 172 -0.42 -5.00 -7.83
C GLU A 172 0.58 -4.38 -8.81
N LEU A 173 1.67 -3.77 -8.31
CA LEU A 173 2.71 -3.17 -9.14
C LEU A 173 3.45 -4.19 -10.01
N THR A 174 3.50 -5.45 -9.59
CA THR A 174 4.22 -6.51 -10.34
C THR A 174 3.56 -6.85 -11.67
N GLY A 175 2.24 -6.64 -11.76
CA GLY A 175 1.45 -6.86 -12.97
C GLY A 175 1.30 -5.61 -13.86
N GLN A 176 1.67 -4.43 -13.37
CA GLN A 176 1.53 -3.20 -14.12
C GLN A 176 2.77 -2.87 -14.94
N LYS A 177 2.60 -2.13 -16.04
CA LYS A 177 3.69 -1.79 -16.96
C LYS A 177 3.75 -0.31 -17.26
N ASN A 178 4.96 0.13 -17.61
CA ASN A 178 5.25 1.49 -18.08
C ASN A 178 4.84 2.57 -17.08
N LEU A 179 5.14 2.31 -15.80
CA LEU A 179 4.80 3.20 -14.71
C LEU A 179 5.75 4.42 -14.64
N VAL A 180 5.32 5.44 -13.92
CA VAL A 180 6.13 6.62 -13.57
C VAL A 180 6.56 6.50 -12.13
N ALA A 181 7.84 6.72 -11.84
CA ALA A 181 8.41 6.71 -10.49
C ALA A 181 9.42 7.84 -10.32
N GLY A 182 9.67 8.25 -9.08
CA GLY A 182 10.77 9.15 -8.76
C GLY A 182 12.11 8.59 -9.22
N ALA A 183 13.05 9.46 -9.54
CA ALA A 183 14.38 9.07 -10.01
C ALA A 183 15.47 9.13 -8.93
N CYS A 184 15.09 9.32 -7.64
CA CYS A 184 16.01 9.62 -6.55
C CYS A 184 16.95 10.79 -6.86
N GLU A 185 16.48 11.73 -7.66
CA GLU A 185 17.16 12.94 -8.04
C GLU A 185 16.16 14.09 -8.13
N ALA A 186 16.50 15.24 -7.54
CA ALA A 186 15.63 16.41 -7.52
C ALA A 186 15.21 16.82 -8.93
N ASP A 187 13.90 17.06 -9.09
CA ASP A 187 13.27 17.46 -10.36
C ASP A 187 13.28 16.41 -11.48
N TYR A 188 13.53 15.12 -11.15
CA TYR A 188 13.50 14.07 -12.14
C TYR A 188 12.60 12.89 -11.74
N HIS A 189 11.91 12.35 -12.74
CA HIS A 189 11.19 11.08 -12.68
C HIS A 189 11.62 10.16 -13.83
N PHE A 190 11.40 8.86 -13.62
CA PHE A 190 11.47 7.88 -14.69
C PHE A 190 10.07 7.57 -15.22
N LYS A 191 9.94 7.45 -16.54
CA LYS A 191 8.80 6.87 -17.25
C LYS A 191 9.14 5.46 -17.69
N ASN A 192 8.09 4.68 -17.94
CA ASN A 192 8.19 3.31 -18.45
C ASN A 192 8.96 2.38 -17.51
N VAL A 193 8.78 2.59 -16.21
CA VAL A 193 9.33 1.73 -15.16
C VAL A 193 8.56 0.43 -15.12
N ASN A 194 9.27 -0.71 -15.13
CA ASN A 194 8.68 -2.04 -15.12
C ASN A 194 9.29 -2.90 -14.01
N TYR A 195 8.43 -3.56 -13.23
CA TYR A 195 8.86 -4.51 -12.21
C TYR A 195 9.61 -5.69 -12.83
N GLY A 196 10.67 -6.15 -12.18
CA GLY A 196 11.50 -7.27 -12.64
C GLY A 196 12.61 -6.87 -13.62
N ARG A 197 12.38 -5.85 -14.46
CA ARG A 197 13.39 -5.29 -15.34
C ARG A 197 14.21 -4.18 -14.64
N ASP A 198 13.53 -3.20 -14.07
CA ASP A 198 14.16 -1.97 -13.55
C ASP A 198 14.36 -2.00 -12.03
N TYR A 199 13.47 -2.69 -11.32
CA TYR A 199 13.55 -2.84 -9.86
C TYR A 199 12.94 -4.16 -9.39
N LYS A 200 13.24 -4.52 -8.14
CA LYS A 200 12.65 -5.67 -7.44
C LYS A 200 12.44 -5.29 -5.99
N GLY A 201 11.43 -5.88 -5.36
CA GLY A 201 11.21 -5.81 -3.92
C GLY A 201 11.87 -7.00 -3.20
N GLU A 202 12.37 -6.76 -2.00
CA GLU A 202 12.75 -7.83 -1.06
C GLU A 202 11.51 -8.51 -0.50
N ILE A 203 10.45 -7.72 -0.29
CA ILE A 203 9.12 -8.19 0.11
C ILE A 203 8.13 -7.73 -0.97
N VAL A 204 7.31 -8.67 -1.44
CA VAL A 204 6.20 -8.39 -2.37
C VAL A 204 4.93 -8.95 -1.74
N THR A 205 3.98 -8.07 -1.43
CA THR A 205 2.74 -8.44 -0.75
C THR A 205 1.65 -7.39 -1.00
N ASP A 206 0.42 -7.70 -0.63
CA ASP A 206 -0.67 -6.71 -0.63
C ASP A 206 -0.43 -5.69 0.50
N LEU A 207 -0.28 -4.43 0.12
CA LEU A 207 -0.08 -3.29 1.03
C LEU A 207 -1.23 -2.29 1.00
N LYS A 208 -2.22 -2.50 0.14
CA LYS A 208 -3.26 -1.51 -0.13
C LYS A 208 -4.35 -1.50 0.92
N LEU A 209 -4.81 -0.32 1.27
CA LEU A 209 -6.05 -0.12 1.98
C LEU A 209 -7.23 -0.33 1.02
N ILE A 210 -8.19 -1.15 1.42
CA ILE A 210 -9.41 -1.40 0.66
C ILE A 210 -10.29 -0.15 0.63
N LYS A 211 -10.94 0.11 -0.49
CA LYS A 211 -11.92 1.19 -0.63
C LYS A 211 -13.23 0.69 -1.24
N ALA A 212 -14.30 1.45 -1.05
CA ALA A 212 -15.58 1.12 -1.66
C ALA A 212 -15.45 1.02 -3.19
N GLY A 213 -16.02 -0.05 -3.75
CA GLY A 213 -15.94 -0.36 -5.18
C GLY A 213 -14.79 -1.28 -5.58
N ASP A 214 -13.83 -1.56 -4.70
CA ASP A 214 -12.80 -2.57 -4.96
C ASP A 214 -13.45 -3.96 -5.13
N ARG A 215 -12.80 -4.85 -5.88
CA ARG A 215 -13.35 -6.17 -6.21
C ARG A 215 -13.20 -7.15 -5.05
N CYS A 216 -14.31 -7.76 -4.65
CA CYS A 216 -14.35 -8.78 -3.62
C CYS A 216 -13.42 -9.96 -3.98
N PRO A 217 -12.55 -10.43 -3.07
CA PRO A 217 -11.63 -11.52 -3.33
C PRO A 217 -12.32 -12.88 -3.50
N VAL A 218 -13.58 -13.00 -3.05
CA VAL A 218 -14.36 -14.26 -3.12
C VAL A 218 -15.17 -14.35 -4.40
N CYS A 219 -15.89 -13.29 -4.79
CA CYS A 219 -16.82 -13.34 -5.91
C CYS A 219 -16.61 -12.27 -6.99
N GLY A 220 -15.65 -11.36 -6.82
CA GLY A 220 -15.34 -10.29 -7.78
C GLY A 220 -16.32 -9.12 -7.80
N ALA A 221 -17.42 -9.17 -7.04
CA ALA A 221 -18.38 -8.08 -6.95
C ALA A 221 -17.78 -6.86 -6.20
N PRO A 222 -18.28 -5.64 -6.42
CA PRO A 222 -17.80 -4.47 -5.71
C PRO A 222 -18.11 -4.57 -4.20
N VAL A 223 -17.11 -4.25 -3.38
CA VAL A 223 -17.27 -4.19 -1.92
C VAL A 223 -17.87 -2.87 -1.49
N LYS A 224 -18.52 -2.88 -0.33
CA LYS A 224 -19.00 -1.69 0.37
C LYS A 224 -18.27 -1.52 1.68
N LEU A 225 -18.21 -0.28 2.14
CA LEU A 225 -17.72 0.06 3.47
C LEU A 225 -18.90 0.41 4.37
N ALA A 226 -18.82 0.03 5.64
CA ALA A 226 -19.76 0.40 6.69
C ALA A 226 -19.01 0.54 8.02
N ARG A 227 -19.68 1.13 8.99
CA ARG A 227 -19.19 1.15 10.37
C ARG A 227 -19.90 0.10 11.21
N GLY A 228 -19.16 -0.45 12.20
CA GLY A 228 -19.67 -1.45 13.12
C GLY A 228 -18.98 -1.43 14.47
#